data_9fd2d208863c435dcec54134dbf8acb8
#
_entry.id   9fd2d208863c435dcec54134dbf8acb8
#
_cell.length_a   1.000
_cell.length_b   1.000
_cell.length_c   1.000
_cell.angle_alpha   90.00
_cell.angle_beta   90.00
_cell.angle_gamma   90.00
#
_symmetry.space_group_name_H-M   'P 1'
#
loop_
_entity.id
_entity.type
_entity.pdbx_description
1 polymer ?
#
loop_
_entity_poly.entity_id
_entity_poly.type
_entity_poly.pdbx_seq_one_letter_code
_entity_poly.pdbx_strand_id
1 'polypeptide(L)'
;GIFYVPILDATKFNTTSGMESLFLHEAIPGHHYQVSLQQENSQLPKFRRFGGNSAYAEGWALYTESLGKELGLYTDPYQYMGALGDEMHRAIRLVVDAGMHSKNMTREEAIKFMMDNEPLSEEGTIAEIERYMAIPAQALSYKIGALKIKEIRERLTKQLGAKFKLSDFHDE
;
A
#
# COMPACT_ATOMS: atom_id res chain seq x y z
N GLY A 1 14.86 9.79 -7.97
CA GLY A 1 14.13 9.97 -6.72
C GLY A 1 15.06 9.90 -5.52
N ILE A 2 14.61 10.39 -4.39
CA ILE A 2 15.32 10.30 -3.11
C ILE A 2 14.43 9.52 -2.15
N PHE A 3 14.99 8.48 -1.56
CA PHE A 3 14.33 7.71 -0.50
C PHE A 3 14.84 8.21 0.86
N TYR A 4 13.93 8.70 1.69
CA TYR A 4 14.27 9.18 3.03
C TYR A 4 14.02 8.07 4.05
N VAL A 5 15.03 7.77 4.86
CA VAL A 5 14.91 6.85 6.00
C VAL A 5 15.03 7.68 7.28
N PRO A 6 13.93 8.14 7.89
CA PRO A 6 13.97 8.90 9.11
C PRO A 6 14.32 7.98 10.28
N ILE A 7 15.45 8.21 10.91
CA ILE A 7 15.85 7.54 12.16
C ILE A 7 15.88 8.60 13.26
N LEU A 8 14.72 8.83 13.89
CA LEU A 8 14.59 9.81 14.97
C LEU A 8 15.22 9.30 16.28
N ASP A 9 15.07 8.01 16.55
CA ASP A 9 15.63 7.33 17.71
C ASP A 9 15.92 5.88 17.34
N ALA A 10 17.17 5.53 17.10
CA ALA A 10 17.61 4.21 16.69
C ALA A 10 17.31 3.11 17.73
N THR A 11 17.04 3.48 18.97
CA THR A 11 16.70 2.51 20.03
C THR A 11 15.23 2.11 20.00
N LYS A 12 14.37 2.89 19.35
CA LYS A 12 12.92 2.69 19.32
C LYS A 12 12.39 2.23 17.95
N PHE A 13 13.10 2.52 16.86
CA PHE A 13 12.59 2.34 15.50
C PHE A 13 13.39 1.32 14.67
N ASN A 14 14.18 0.47 15.30
CA ASN A 14 15.05 -0.47 14.59
C ASN A 14 14.42 -1.83 14.40
N THR A 15 13.27 -1.91 13.76
CA THR A 15 12.85 -3.19 13.20
C THR A 15 13.22 -3.23 11.73
N THR A 16 14.10 -4.13 11.34
CA THR A 16 14.43 -4.41 9.94
C THR A 16 13.33 -5.21 9.26
N SER A 17 12.33 -5.72 10.01
CA SER A 17 11.26 -6.61 9.57
C SER A 17 10.37 -5.89 8.58
N GLY A 18 10.20 -5.18 7.90
CA GLY A 18 9.38 -4.48 6.91
C GLY A 18 10.20 -3.79 5.83
N MET A 19 11.54 -3.92 5.87
CA MET A 19 12.40 -3.20 4.92
C MET A 19 12.20 -3.66 3.49
N GLU A 20 12.00 -4.95 3.27
CA GLU A 20 11.76 -5.48 1.93
C GLU A 20 10.40 -5.05 1.39
N SER A 21 9.34 -5.07 2.22
CA SER A 21 8.01 -4.58 1.79
C SER A 21 8.04 -3.08 1.53
N LEU A 22 8.68 -2.30 2.38
CA LEU A 22 8.84 -0.86 2.18
C LEU A 22 9.63 -0.54 0.89
N PHE A 23 10.69 -1.28 0.60
CA PHE A 23 11.43 -1.13 -0.65
C PHE A 23 10.57 -1.41 -1.88
N LEU A 24 9.78 -2.49 -1.84
CA LEU A 24 8.85 -2.82 -2.92
C LEU A 24 7.78 -1.73 -3.10
N HIS A 25 7.31 -1.15 -2.01
CA HIS A 25 6.31 -0.08 -2.01
C HIS A 25 6.86 1.22 -2.61
N GLU A 26 7.96 1.71 -2.08
CA GLU A 26 8.47 3.05 -2.41
C GLU A 26 9.36 3.07 -3.65
N ALA A 27 10.15 2.01 -3.87
CA ALA A 27 11.14 1.99 -4.93
C ALA A 27 10.67 1.23 -6.17
N ILE A 28 11.11 -0.03 -6.32
CA ILE A 28 10.91 -0.85 -7.52
C ILE A 28 10.32 -2.20 -7.09
N PRO A 29 9.17 -2.57 -7.67
CA PRO A 29 8.38 -1.96 -8.74
C PRO A 29 7.29 -0.97 -8.27
N GLY A 30 7.37 -0.43 -7.05
CA GLY A 30 6.38 0.45 -6.44
C GLY A 30 6.33 1.87 -7.00
N HIS A 31 6.14 2.86 -6.11
CA HIS A 31 5.86 4.25 -6.48
C HIS A 31 6.87 4.86 -7.43
N HIS A 32 8.18 4.71 -7.16
CA HIS A 32 9.19 5.33 -7.99
C HIS A 32 9.12 4.81 -9.44
N TYR A 33 8.99 3.51 -9.61
CA TYR A 33 8.90 2.89 -10.93
C TYR A 33 7.61 3.30 -11.66
N GLN A 34 6.46 3.15 -11.02
CA GLN A 34 5.15 3.50 -11.58
C GLN A 34 5.10 4.96 -12.05
N VAL A 35 5.49 5.89 -11.18
CA VAL A 35 5.44 7.33 -11.47
C VAL A 35 6.41 7.70 -12.58
N SER A 36 7.61 7.12 -12.60
CA SER A 36 8.59 7.36 -13.66
C SER A 36 8.06 6.92 -15.03
N LEU A 37 7.54 5.70 -15.14
CA LEU A 37 6.96 5.20 -16.38
C LEU A 37 5.78 6.04 -16.86
N GLN A 38 4.87 6.40 -15.93
CA GLN A 38 3.72 7.27 -16.24
C GLN A 38 4.17 8.62 -16.80
N GLN A 39 5.18 9.24 -16.20
CA GLN A 39 5.69 10.55 -16.61
C GLN A 39 6.46 10.50 -17.93
N GLU A 40 7.17 9.42 -18.20
CA GLU A 40 7.92 9.22 -19.43
C GLU A 40 7.03 8.86 -20.64
N ASN A 41 5.85 8.29 -20.41
CA ASN A 41 4.93 7.90 -21.47
C ASN A 41 4.33 9.12 -22.19
N SER A 42 4.96 9.53 -23.30
CA SER A 42 4.52 10.68 -24.11
C SER A 42 3.19 10.48 -24.85
N GLN A 43 2.68 9.25 -24.92
CA GLN A 43 1.37 8.94 -25.53
C GLN A 43 0.22 9.37 -24.62
N LEU A 44 0.47 9.50 -23.31
CA LEU A 44 -0.53 9.97 -22.36
C LEU A 44 -0.65 11.51 -22.40
N PRO A 45 -1.85 12.05 -22.30
CA PRO A 45 -2.04 13.50 -22.16
C PRO A 45 -1.46 14.01 -20.82
N LYS A 46 -1.05 15.26 -20.78
CA LYS A 46 -0.34 15.84 -19.61
C LYS A 46 -1.08 15.65 -18.28
N PHE A 47 -2.41 15.76 -18.26
CA PHE A 47 -3.17 15.59 -17.02
C PHE A 47 -3.10 14.14 -16.47
N ARG A 48 -2.91 13.16 -17.35
CA ARG A 48 -2.67 11.76 -16.96
C ARG A 48 -1.24 11.53 -16.51
N ARG A 49 -0.25 12.14 -17.20
CA ARG A 49 1.17 11.98 -16.89
C ARG A 49 1.54 12.55 -15.53
N PHE A 50 0.95 13.69 -15.15
CA PHE A 50 1.30 14.47 -13.99
C PHE A 50 0.17 14.59 -12.96
N GLY A 51 -1.01 14.05 -13.26
CA GLY A 51 -2.09 13.88 -12.30
C GLY A 51 -1.99 12.56 -11.58
N GLY A 52 -2.75 12.42 -10.48
CA GLY A 52 -2.77 11.21 -9.67
C GLY A 52 -4.18 10.73 -9.35
N ASN A 53 -4.30 9.43 -9.15
CA ASN A 53 -5.43 8.79 -8.50
C ASN A 53 -4.87 8.01 -7.32
N SER A 54 -5.28 8.36 -6.10
CA SER A 54 -4.72 7.77 -4.89
C SER A 54 -4.90 6.25 -4.82
N ALA A 55 -6.07 5.73 -5.24
CA ALA A 55 -6.31 4.29 -5.25
C ALA A 55 -5.45 3.55 -6.29
N TYR A 56 -5.13 4.20 -7.42
CA TYR A 56 -4.21 3.63 -8.40
C TYR A 56 -2.76 3.64 -7.90
N ALA A 57 -2.28 4.77 -7.38
CA ALA A 57 -0.90 4.90 -6.91
C ALA A 57 -0.63 4.02 -5.67
N GLU A 58 -1.43 4.18 -4.62
CA GLU A 58 -1.25 3.44 -3.37
C GLU A 58 -1.63 1.96 -3.53
N GLY A 59 -2.65 1.69 -4.32
CA GLY A 59 -3.07 0.32 -4.62
C GLY A 59 -2.01 -0.45 -5.41
N TRP A 60 -1.34 0.19 -6.36
CA TRP A 60 -0.20 -0.40 -7.06
C TRP A 60 0.94 -0.71 -6.10
N ALA A 61 1.36 0.26 -5.28
CA ALA A 61 2.44 0.06 -4.33
C ALA A 61 2.14 -1.07 -3.33
N LEU A 62 0.92 -1.14 -2.78
CA LEU A 62 0.52 -2.26 -1.92
C LEU A 62 0.42 -3.59 -2.69
N TYR A 63 0.00 -3.57 -3.96
CA TYR A 63 0.02 -4.76 -4.80
C TYR A 63 1.44 -5.26 -5.00
N THR A 64 2.42 -4.37 -5.24
CA THR A 64 3.83 -4.75 -5.44
C THR A 64 4.46 -5.40 -4.20
N GLU A 65 4.07 -5.00 -2.99
CA GLU A 65 4.47 -5.70 -1.77
C GLU A 65 4.08 -7.19 -1.81
N SER A 66 2.90 -7.51 -2.36
CA SER A 66 2.44 -8.90 -2.48
C SER A 66 3.24 -9.74 -3.49
N LEU A 67 4.02 -9.11 -4.36
CA LEU A 67 4.89 -9.79 -5.32
C LEU A 67 6.22 -10.25 -4.71
N GLY A 68 6.54 -9.89 -3.48
CA GLY A 68 7.85 -10.11 -2.89
C GLY A 68 8.35 -11.55 -3.02
N LYS A 69 7.49 -12.54 -2.76
CA LYS A 69 7.85 -13.95 -2.95
C LYS A 69 8.10 -14.34 -4.41
N GLU A 70 7.30 -13.80 -5.33
CA GLU A 70 7.47 -14.02 -6.78
C GLU A 70 8.80 -13.41 -7.27
N LEU A 71 9.27 -12.35 -6.60
CA LEU A 71 10.52 -11.66 -6.90
C LEU A 71 11.74 -12.22 -6.14
N GLY A 72 11.57 -13.28 -5.33
CA GLY A 72 12.64 -13.90 -4.57
C GLY A 72 13.00 -13.19 -3.25
N LEU A 73 12.13 -12.29 -2.78
CA LEU A 73 12.21 -11.63 -1.48
C LEU A 73 11.42 -12.41 -0.41
N TYR A 74 11.43 -11.90 0.82
CA TYR A 74 10.75 -12.51 1.98
C TYR A 74 11.29 -13.91 2.30
N THR A 75 12.58 -14.12 2.06
CA THR A 75 13.28 -15.38 2.43
C THR A 75 13.50 -15.46 3.93
N ASP A 76 13.64 -14.33 4.61
CA ASP A 76 13.65 -14.23 6.06
C ASP A 76 12.19 -14.18 6.56
N PRO A 77 11.78 -15.09 7.47
CA PRO A 77 10.44 -15.09 8.06
C PRO A 77 10.05 -13.77 8.74
N TYR A 78 11.02 -13.05 9.30
CA TYR A 78 10.76 -11.75 9.92
C TYR A 78 10.42 -10.67 8.89
N GLN A 79 11.05 -10.67 7.72
CA GLN A 79 10.67 -9.80 6.61
C GLN A 79 9.26 -10.11 6.11
N TYR A 80 8.92 -11.39 5.99
CA TYR A 80 7.56 -11.77 5.61
C TYR A 80 6.52 -11.40 6.68
N MET A 81 6.85 -11.56 7.97
CA MET A 81 5.97 -11.12 9.05
C MET A 81 5.75 -9.59 9.00
N GLY A 82 6.79 -8.82 8.72
CA GLY A 82 6.68 -7.36 8.52
C GLY A 82 5.73 -7.02 7.37
N ALA A 83 5.87 -7.66 6.23
CA ALA A 83 4.98 -7.48 5.09
C ALA A 83 3.51 -7.82 5.41
N LEU A 84 3.25 -8.87 6.20
CA LEU A 84 1.91 -9.21 6.66
C LEU A 84 1.35 -8.15 7.63
N GLY A 85 2.19 -7.60 8.50
CA GLY A 85 1.83 -6.50 9.38
C GLY A 85 1.45 -5.24 8.59
N ASP A 86 2.24 -4.90 7.58
CA ASP A 86 1.97 -3.80 6.66
C ASP A 86 0.64 -4.00 5.91
N GLU A 87 0.37 -5.21 5.43
CA GLU A 87 -0.91 -5.52 4.76
C GLU A 87 -2.10 -5.44 5.72
N MET A 88 -1.94 -5.92 6.98
CA MET A 88 -2.96 -5.80 8.01
C MET A 88 -3.25 -4.33 8.34
N HIS A 89 -2.23 -3.52 8.52
CA HIS A 89 -2.37 -2.08 8.74
C HIS A 89 -3.22 -1.43 7.63
N ARG A 90 -2.96 -1.72 6.35
CA ARG A 90 -3.74 -1.20 5.23
C ARG A 90 -5.17 -1.75 5.19
N ALA A 91 -5.42 -2.96 5.69
CA ALA A 91 -6.77 -3.50 5.84
C ALA A 91 -7.55 -2.78 6.95
N ILE A 92 -6.91 -2.50 8.09
CA ILE A 92 -7.48 -1.72 9.18
C ILE A 92 -7.82 -0.30 8.71
N ARG A 93 -6.91 0.35 8.00
CA ARG A 93 -7.12 1.68 7.40
C ARG A 93 -8.35 1.74 6.49
N LEU A 94 -8.58 0.71 5.68
CA LEU A 94 -9.79 0.62 4.85
C LEU A 94 -11.06 0.66 5.70
N VAL A 95 -11.09 -0.08 6.81
CA VAL A 95 -12.26 -0.16 7.70
C VAL A 95 -12.50 1.16 8.42
N VAL A 96 -11.49 1.73 9.05
CA VAL A 96 -11.66 2.92 9.89
C VAL A 96 -11.95 4.17 9.06
N ASP A 97 -11.28 4.35 7.91
CA ASP A 97 -11.54 5.49 7.02
C ASP A 97 -12.98 5.44 6.46
N ALA A 98 -13.39 4.31 5.90
CA ALA A 98 -14.76 4.11 5.45
C ALA A 98 -15.76 4.22 6.62
N GLY A 99 -15.40 3.70 7.79
CA GLY A 99 -16.21 3.75 9.00
C GLY A 99 -16.50 5.18 9.45
N MET A 100 -15.47 5.99 9.61
CA MET A 100 -15.60 7.37 10.06
C MET A 100 -16.35 8.27 9.06
N HIS A 101 -16.02 8.15 7.77
CA HIS A 101 -16.53 9.08 6.76
C HIS A 101 -17.86 8.67 6.12
N SER A 102 -18.30 7.40 6.27
CA SER A 102 -19.53 6.92 5.64
C SER A 102 -20.46 6.09 6.52
N LYS A 103 -20.01 5.72 7.74
CA LYS A 103 -20.77 4.81 8.65
C LYS A 103 -20.93 5.34 10.07
N ASN A 104 -20.67 6.63 10.28
CA ASN A 104 -20.77 7.30 11.59
C ASN A 104 -19.91 6.67 12.70
N MET A 105 -18.81 5.98 12.35
CA MET A 105 -17.85 5.51 13.34
C MET A 105 -17.20 6.71 14.02
N THR A 106 -17.23 6.73 15.33
CA THR A 106 -16.60 7.81 16.11
C THR A 106 -15.08 7.68 16.09
N ARG A 107 -14.37 8.76 16.43
CA ARG A 107 -12.92 8.77 16.61
C ARG A 107 -12.47 7.70 17.60
N GLU A 108 -13.16 7.60 18.74
CA GLU A 108 -12.85 6.66 19.81
C GLU A 108 -13.07 5.20 19.38
N GLU A 109 -14.13 4.94 18.63
CA GLU A 109 -14.38 3.60 18.04
C GLU A 109 -13.31 3.23 17.03
N ALA A 110 -12.86 4.17 16.19
CA ALA A 110 -11.78 3.94 15.23
C ALA A 110 -10.44 3.66 15.93
N ILE A 111 -10.09 4.44 16.97
CA ILE A 111 -8.89 4.21 17.80
C ILE A 111 -8.96 2.81 18.42
N LYS A 112 -10.07 2.49 19.07
CA LYS A 112 -10.24 1.17 19.69
C LYS A 112 -10.11 0.04 18.67
N PHE A 113 -10.76 0.17 17.51
CA PHE A 113 -10.69 -0.85 16.45
C PHE A 113 -9.25 -1.07 15.98
N MET A 114 -8.49 0.00 15.80
CA MET A 114 -7.09 -0.08 15.37
C MET A 114 -6.23 -0.76 16.43
N MET A 115 -6.34 -0.35 17.71
CA MET A 115 -5.60 -0.95 18.83
C MET A 115 -5.94 -2.41 19.07
N ASP A 116 -7.18 -2.82 18.83
CA ASP A 116 -7.60 -4.23 18.99
C ASP A 116 -7.02 -5.16 17.89
N ASN A 117 -6.58 -4.60 16.76
CA ASN A 117 -6.19 -5.38 15.58
C ASN A 117 -4.72 -5.26 15.17
N GLU A 118 -3.97 -4.31 15.72
CA GLU A 118 -2.54 -4.19 15.46
C GLU A 118 -1.77 -3.67 16.70
N PRO A 119 -0.48 -4.02 16.84
CA PRO A 119 0.31 -3.69 18.02
C PRO A 119 0.92 -2.28 17.93
N LEU A 120 0.11 -1.25 17.69
CA LEU A 120 0.53 0.15 17.77
C LEU A 120 0.41 0.70 19.18
N SER A 121 1.23 1.70 19.52
CA SER A 121 1.04 2.47 20.72
C SER A 121 -0.24 3.32 20.65
N GLU A 122 -0.83 3.63 21.79
CA GLU A 122 -2.01 4.50 21.84
C GLU A 122 -1.75 5.87 21.16
N GLU A 123 -0.61 6.48 21.46
CA GLU A 123 -0.20 7.76 20.86
C GLU A 123 -0.07 7.65 19.32
N GLY A 124 0.54 6.58 18.82
CA GLY A 124 0.66 6.33 17.39
C GLY A 124 -0.70 6.12 16.74
N THR A 125 -1.57 5.34 17.37
CA THR A 125 -2.93 5.09 16.89
C THR A 125 -3.76 6.38 16.82
N ILE A 126 -3.70 7.22 17.86
CA ILE A 126 -4.37 8.52 17.87
C ILE A 126 -3.89 9.39 16.71
N ALA A 127 -2.58 9.50 16.52
CA ALA A 127 -2.00 10.30 15.44
C ALA A 127 -2.47 9.82 14.05
N GLU A 128 -2.51 8.49 13.84
CA GLU A 128 -2.98 7.92 12.57
C GLU A 128 -4.48 8.18 12.34
N ILE A 129 -5.34 7.95 13.34
CA ILE A 129 -6.77 8.20 13.21
C ILE A 129 -7.07 9.67 12.94
N GLU A 130 -6.43 10.60 13.65
CA GLU A 130 -6.59 12.04 13.42
C GLU A 130 -6.08 12.46 12.03
N ARG A 131 -5.02 11.85 11.54
CA ARG A 131 -4.55 12.03 10.16
C ARG A 131 -5.61 11.59 9.15
N TYR A 132 -6.28 10.44 9.36
CA TYR A 132 -7.33 9.98 8.43
C TYR A 132 -8.56 10.89 8.45
N MET A 133 -8.91 11.45 9.59
CA MET A 133 -9.98 12.46 9.69
C MET A 133 -9.65 13.72 8.86
N ALA A 134 -8.38 14.12 8.82
CA ALA A 134 -7.93 15.31 8.08
C ALA A 134 -7.84 15.09 6.56
N ILE A 135 -7.64 13.86 6.10
CA ILE A 135 -7.47 13.52 4.67
C ILE A 135 -8.34 12.32 4.27
N PRO A 136 -9.67 12.51 4.20
CA PRO A 136 -10.62 11.44 3.88
C PRO A 136 -10.26 10.68 2.60
N ALA A 137 -10.48 9.37 2.61
CA ALA A 137 -10.26 8.45 1.50
C ALA A 137 -8.80 8.20 1.09
N GLN A 138 -7.81 8.85 1.71
CA GLN A 138 -6.41 8.50 1.46
C GLN A 138 -6.07 7.14 2.10
N ALA A 139 -6.49 6.93 3.34
CA ALA A 139 -6.18 5.71 4.08
C ALA A 139 -6.81 4.44 3.44
N LEU A 140 -8.05 4.52 2.95
CA LEU A 140 -8.73 3.40 2.29
C LEU A 140 -8.18 3.09 0.89
N SER A 141 -7.54 4.05 0.24
CA SER A 141 -7.13 3.93 -1.16
C SER A 141 -6.13 2.80 -1.42
N TYR A 142 -5.27 2.51 -0.45
CA TYR A 142 -4.29 1.42 -0.52
C TYR A 142 -4.95 0.05 -0.76
N LYS A 143 -5.77 -0.37 0.19
CA LYS A 143 -6.36 -1.71 0.15
C LYS A 143 -7.40 -1.86 -0.95
N ILE A 144 -8.25 -0.85 -1.17
CA ILE A 144 -9.25 -0.91 -2.23
C ILE A 144 -8.59 -0.96 -3.63
N GLY A 145 -7.53 -0.19 -3.84
CA GLY A 145 -6.77 -0.22 -5.09
C GLY A 145 -6.08 -1.55 -5.33
N ALA A 146 -5.36 -2.07 -4.32
CA ALA A 146 -4.68 -3.37 -4.41
C ALA A 146 -5.66 -4.53 -4.67
N LEU A 147 -6.81 -4.53 -4.00
CA LEU A 147 -7.86 -5.54 -4.25
C LEU A 147 -8.36 -5.48 -5.69
N LYS A 148 -8.53 -4.27 -6.24
CA LYS A 148 -8.98 -4.11 -7.63
C LYS A 148 -7.93 -4.58 -8.64
N ILE A 149 -6.67 -4.29 -8.41
CA ILE A 149 -5.57 -4.77 -9.26
C ILE A 149 -5.49 -6.30 -9.21
N LYS A 150 -5.55 -6.89 -8.02
CA LYS A 150 -5.58 -8.36 -7.84
C LYS A 150 -6.77 -9.00 -8.56
N GLU A 151 -7.97 -8.43 -8.43
CA GLU A 151 -9.18 -8.89 -9.13
C GLU A 151 -8.98 -8.89 -10.66
N ILE A 152 -8.41 -7.81 -11.21
CA ILE A 152 -8.14 -7.70 -12.66
C ILE A 152 -7.11 -8.75 -13.09
N ARG A 153 -6.01 -8.90 -12.34
CA ARG A 153 -4.99 -9.93 -12.59
C ARG A 153 -5.59 -11.33 -12.62
N GLU A 154 -6.39 -11.68 -11.61
CA GLU A 154 -7.05 -13.00 -11.54
C GLU A 154 -8.00 -13.23 -12.71
N ARG A 155 -8.80 -12.22 -13.05
CA ARG A 155 -9.74 -12.27 -14.17
C ARG A 155 -9.00 -12.52 -15.48
N LEU A 156 -7.94 -11.74 -15.76
CA LEU A 156 -7.14 -11.89 -16.98
C LEU A 156 -6.40 -13.22 -17.02
N THR A 157 -5.86 -13.67 -15.89
CA THR A 157 -5.24 -15.00 -15.78
C THR A 157 -6.22 -16.11 -16.17
N LYS A 158 -7.46 -16.06 -15.68
CA LYS A 158 -8.51 -17.03 -16.03
C LYS A 158 -8.93 -16.94 -17.49
N GLN A 159 -9.06 -15.73 -18.05
CA GLN A 159 -9.49 -15.51 -19.42
C GLN A 159 -8.43 -15.94 -20.45
N LEU A 160 -7.17 -15.64 -20.19
CA LEU A 160 -6.06 -15.88 -21.12
C LEU A 160 -5.41 -17.26 -20.93
N GLY A 161 -5.57 -17.88 -19.77
CA GLY A 161 -4.96 -19.17 -19.44
C GLY A 161 -3.46 -19.19 -19.71
N ALA A 162 -2.98 -20.13 -20.53
CA ALA A 162 -1.58 -20.27 -20.88
C ALA A 162 -0.99 -19.07 -21.69
N LYS A 163 -1.82 -18.16 -22.16
CA LYS A 163 -1.40 -16.93 -22.86
C LYS A 163 -1.18 -15.76 -21.91
N PHE A 164 -1.56 -15.88 -20.63
CA PHE A 164 -1.32 -14.83 -19.66
C PHE A 164 0.17 -14.67 -19.40
N LYS A 165 0.66 -13.42 -19.48
CA LYS A 165 2.00 -13.05 -19.05
C LYS A 165 1.90 -11.91 -18.08
N LEU A 166 2.59 -12.03 -16.94
CA LEU A 166 2.59 -11.02 -15.90
C LEU A 166 3.20 -9.69 -16.37
N SER A 167 4.25 -9.76 -17.22
CA SER A 167 4.84 -8.57 -17.84
C SER A 167 3.81 -7.77 -18.64
N ASP A 168 3.06 -8.46 -19.50
CA ASP A 168 2.08 -7.80 -20.36
C ASP A 168 0.95 -7.17 -19.52
N PHE A 169 0.59 -7.81 -18.38
CA PHE A 169 -0.38 -7.25 -17.44
C PHE A 169 0.14 -5.99 -16.72
N HIS A 170 1.44 -5.91 -16.47
CA HIS A 170 2.03 -4.75 -15.81
C HIS A 170 2.34 -3.60 -16.78
N ASP A 171 2.40 -3.86 -18.06
CA ASP A 171 2.67 -2.86 -19.11
C ASP A 171 1.40 -2.07 -19.53
N GLU A 172 0.19 -2.57 -19.19
CA GLU A 172 -1.12 -1.95 -19.48
C GLU A 172 -1.58 -1.03 -18.33
#